data_c229a34e208c54c942aea3dac7397247
#
_entry.id   c229a34e208c54c942aea3dac7397247
#
_cell.length_a   1.000
_cell.length_b   1.000
_cell.length_c   1.000
_cell.angle_alpha   90.00
_cell.angle_beta   90.00
_cell.angle_gamma   90.00
#
_symmetry.space_group_name_H-M   'P 1'
#
loop_
_entity.id
_entity.type
_entity.pdbx_description
1 polymer ?
#
loop_
_entity_poly.entity_id
_entity_poly.type
_entity_poly.pdbx_seq_one_letter_code
_entity_poly.pdbx_strand_id
1 'polypeptide(L)'
;MSKSTPLIGFASLIGFFAFAWPLFISAEQVENNGQAKYLFLALMPVALLILIIELTQGDLDVKSLAFLGVLTATGAALRIFGAGAVGIEPIWFLIILGGRALGKRFGFLLGLSVLFASALLTGGAGPWLAFQMMAAAWIGWGAGALPKFEKQRVEIGRASCRERV
;
A
#
# COMPACT_ATOMS: atom_id res chain seq x y z
N MET A 1 18.31 -11.79 -3.64
CA MET A 1 17.09 -11.16 -4.18
C MET A 1 15.94 -12.08 -3.78
N SER A 2 14.97 -11.55 -3.02
CA SER A 2 13.78 -12.34 -2.61
C SER A 2 13.00 -12.78 -3.84
N LYS A 3 12.51 -14.02 -3.84
CA LYS A 3 11.72 -14.62 -4.95
C LYS A 3 10.43 -13.86 -5.25
N SER A 4 9.98 -13.01 -4.31
CA SER A 4 8.77 -12.20 -4.43
C SER A 4 8.97 -10.86 -5.15
N THR A 5 10.19 -10.37 -5.29
CA THR A 5 10.46 -9.09 -5.99
C THR A 5 9.94 -9.07 -7.44
N PRO A 6 10.15 -10.12 -8.27
CA PRO A 6 9.60 -10.13 -9.62
C PRO A 6 8.06 -10.22 -9.64
N LEU A 7 7.45 -10.89 -8.66
CA LEU A 7 5.99 -10.99 -8.56
C LEU A 7 5.36 -9.62 -8.28
N ILE A 8 5.90 -8.88 -7.32
CA ILE A 8 5.47 -7.50 -7.01
C ILE A 8 5.66 -6.59 -8.23
N GLY A 9 6.79 -6.72 -8.92
CA GLY A 9 7.07 -5.96 -10.14
C GLY A 9 6.06 -6.25 -11.26
N PHE A 10 5.79 -7.50 -11.51
CA PHE A 10 4.81 -7.93 -12.53
C PHE A 10 3.38 -7.48 -12.19
N ALA A 11 2.99 -7.64 -10.93
CA ALA A 11 1.69 -7.19 -10.45
C ALA A 11 1.54 -5.67 -10.51
N SER A 12 2.60 -4.92 -10.18
CA SER A 12 2.61 -3.46 -10.31
C SER A 12 2.49 -3.02 -11.77
N LEU A 13 3.10 -3.75 -12.70
CA LEU A 13 2.97 -3.47 -14.13
C LEU A 13 1.53 -3.68 -14.61
N ILE A 14 0.91 -4.80 -14.24
CA ILE A 14 -0.52 -5.06 -14.55
C ILE A 14 -1.39 -3.99 -13.94
N GLY A 15 -1.18 -3.65 -12.66
CA GLY A 15 -1.91 -2.58 -11.97
C GLY A 15 -1.77 -1.24 -12.67
N PHE A 16 -0.57 -0.88 -13.13
CA PHE A 16 -0.33 0.36 -13.87
C PHE A 16 -1.12 0.42 -15.19
N PHE A 17 -1.07 -0.62 -16.00
CA PHE A 17 -1.88 -0.68 -17.22
C PHE A 17 -3.38 -0.66 -16.93
N ALA A 18 -3.81 -1.32 -15.86
CA ALA A 18 -5.19 -1.28 -15.42
C ALA A 18 -5.62 0.11 -14.91
N PHE A 19 -4.72 0.93 -14.36
CA PHE A 19 -4.99 2.33 -14.04
C PHE A 19 -5.02 3.23 -15.29
N ALA A 20 -4.19 2.92 -16.28
CA ALA A 20 -4.06 3.71 -17.49
C ALA A 20 -5.18 3.43 -18.52
N TRP A 21 -6.04 2.43 -18.29
CA TRP A 21 -7.08 2.04 -19.26
C TRP A 21 -7.98 3.19 -19.73
N PRO A 22 -8.38 4.20 -18.92
CA PRO A 22 -9.21 5.29 -19.40
C PRO A 22 -8.50 6.20 -20.39
N LEU A 23 -7.15 6.17 -20.45
CA LEU A 23 -6.37 6.94 -21.39
C LEU A 23 -6.40 6.37 -22.82
N PHE A 24 -6.79 5.10 -22.95
CA PHE A 24 -6.79 4.38 -24.23
C PHE A 24 -8.19 4.21 -24.82
N ILE A 25 -9.23 4.69 -24.13
CA ILE A 25 -10.64 4.50 -24.52
C ILE A 25 -11.33 5.87 -24.59
N SER A 26 -12.22 6.04 -25.57
CA SER A 26 -12.98 7.29 -25.73
C SER A 26 -13.94 7.54 -24.55
N ALA A 27 -14.19 8.81 -24.22
CA ALA A 27 -15.04 9.22 -23.11
C ALA A 27 -16.44 8.60 -23.15
N GLU A 28 -17.02 8.42 -24.33
CA GLU A 28 -18.34 7.78 -24.54
C GLU A 28 -18.35 6.30 -24.10
N GLN A 29 -17.22 5.60 -24.21
CA GLN A 29 -17.10 4.20 -23.80
C GLN A 29 -16.88 4.06 -22.29
N VAL A 30 -16.32 5.10 -21.64
CA VAL A 30 -16.13 5.14 -20.19
C VAL A 30 -17.47 5.26 -19.46
N GLU A 31 -18.42 5.98 -20.03
CA GLU A 31 -19.75 6.21 -19.46
C GLU A 31 -20.61 4.94 -19.46
N ASN A 32 -20.38 4.02 -20.37
CA ASN A 32 -21.00 2.67 -20.40
C ASN A 32 -20.27 1.68 -19.46
N ASN A 33 -20.24 1.97 -18.22
CA ASN A 33 -19.72 1.35 -16.99
C ASN A 33 -19.51 -0.19 -16.90
N GLY A 34 -19.68 -0.96 -17.96
CA GLY A 34 -19.45 -2.40 -17.97
C GLY A 34 -17.97 -2.79 -17.79
N GLN A 35 -17.06 -1.99 -18.35
CA GLN A 35 -15.64 -2.35 -18.38
C GLN A 35 -14.95 -2.24 -17.00
N ALA A 36 -15.32 -1.26 -16.18
CA ALA A 36 -14.80 -1.13 -14.81
C ALA A 36 -15.12 -2.37 -13.96
N LYS A 37 -16.28 -2.98 -14.16
CA LYS A 37 -16.68 -4.22 -13.47
C LYS A 37 -15.80 -5.40 -13.86
N TYR A 38 -15.46 -5.55 -15.15
CA TYR A 38 -14.59 -6.64 -15.61
C TYR A 38 -13.15 -6.45 -15.15
N LEU A 39 -12.65 -5.21 -15.15
CA LEU A 39 -11.33 -4.90 -14.59
C LEU A 39 -11.26 -5.20 -13.10
N PHE A 40 -12.28 -4.86 -12.33
CA PHE A 40 -12.39 -5.22 -10.92
C PHE A 40 -12.35 -6.73 -10.73
N LEU A 41 -13.15 -7.48 -11.49
CA LEU A 41 -13.19 -8.94 -11.42
C LEU A 41 -11.84 -9.59 -11.78
N ALA A 42 -11.03 -8.95 -12.62
CA ALA A 42 -9.70 -9.42 -12.97
C ALA A 42 -8.64 -9.02 -11.93
N LEU A 43 -8.64 -7.77 -11.46
CA LEU A 43 -7.62 -7.23 -10.57
C LEU A 43 -7.77 -7.67 -9.12
N MET A 44 -9.00 -7.85 -8.64
CA MET A 44 -9.25 -8.21 -7.25
C MET A 44 -8.66 -9.58 -6.88
N PRO A 45 -8.86 -10.66 -7.66
CA PRO A 45 -8.19 -11.93 -7.40
C PRO A 45 -6.67 -11.82 -7.46
N VAL A 46 -6.12 -11.02 -8.37
CA VAL A 46 -4.67 -10.81 -8.48
C VAL A 46 -4.13 -10.14 -7.22
N ALA A 47 -4.77 -9.08 -6.74
CA ALA A 47 -4.36 -8.39 -5.51
C ALA A 47 -4.42 -9.30 -4.28
N LEU A 48 -5.49 -10.11 -4.15
CA LEU A 48 -5.63 -11.09 -3.09
C LEU A 48 -4.61 -12.22 -3.20
N LEU A 49 -4.36 -12.72 -4.40
CA LEU A 49 -3.35 -13.75 -4.64
C LEU A 49 -1.97 -13.29 -4.21
N ILE A 50 -1.59 -12.04 -4.56
CA ILE A 50 -0.33 -11.44 -4.14
C ILE A 50 -0.27 -11.36 -2.61
N LEU A 51 -1.33 -10.88 -1.98
CA LEU A 51 -1.40 -10.79 -0.52
C LEU A 51 -1.22 -12.17 0.12
N ILE A 52 -1.92 -13.19 -0.35
CA ILE A 52 -1.83 -14.55 0.16
C ILE A 52 -0.42 -15.13 -0.05
N ILE A 53 0.15 -15.01 -1.25
CA ILE A 53 1.50 -15.53 -1.54
C ILE A 53 2.54 -14.84 -0.66
N GLU A 54 2.45 -13.52 -0.50
CA GLU A 54 3.39 -12.78 0.34
C GLU A 54 3.25 -13.11 1.83
N LEU A 55 2.04 -13.38 2.32
CA LEU A 55 1.82 -13.79 3.71
C LEU A 55 2.27 -15.23 3.98
N THR A 56 2.14 -16.14 2.99
CA THR A 56 2.45 -17.57 3.17
C THR A 56 3.88 -17.93 2.81
N GLN A 57 4.45 -17.32 1.78
CA GLN A 57 5.78 -17.65 1.24
C GLN A 57 6.79 -16.52 1.39
N GLY A 58 6.36 -15.41 1.99
CA GLY A 58 7.21 -14.24 2.17
C GLY A 58 8.28 -14.44 3.23
N ASP A 59 9.41 -13.72 3.09
CA ASP A 59 10.52 -13.72 4.05
C ASP A 59 10.22 -12.77 5.25
N LEU A 60 8.93 -12.53 5.58
CA LEU A 60 8.56 -11.76 6.76
C LEU A 60 8.72 -12.64 8.00
N ASP A 61 9.48 -12.16 8.96
CA ASP A 61 9.57 -12.81 10.26
C ASP A 61 8.23 -12.70 11.03
N VAL A 62 8.05 -13.56 11.99
CA VAL A 62 6.80 -13.65 12.79
C VAL A 62 6.44 -12.33 13.44
N LYS A 63 7.45 -11.54 13.87
CA LYS A 63 7.23 -10.21 14.46
C LYS A 63 6.66 -9.23 13.44
N SER A 64 7.25 -9.17 12.26
CA SER A 64 6.75 -8.31 11.17
C SER A 64 5.34 -8.69 10.75
N LEU A 65 5.03 -9.98 10.72
CA LEU A 65 3.69 -10.46 10.42
C LEU A 65 2.68 -10.04 11.51
N ALA A 66 3.05 -10.15 12.79
CA ALA A 66 2.23 -9.68 13.90
C ALA A 66 1.99 -8.15 13.82
N PHE A 67 3.04 -7.37 13.54
CA PHE A 67 2.92 -5.94 13.34
C PHE A 67 2.02 -5.60 12.14
N LEU A 68 2.13 -6.34 11.05
CA LEU A 68 1.26 -6.18 9.89
C LEU A 68 -0.21 -6.36 10.27
N GLY A 69 -0.52 -7.40 11.03
CA GLY A 69 -1.88 -7.65 11.52
C GLY A 69 -2.43 -6.53 12.41
N VAL A 70 -1.64 -6.08 13.39
CA VAL A 70 -2.03 -4.98 14.29
C VAL A 70 -2.23 -3.67 13.54
N LEU A 71 -1.28 -3.30 12.65
CA LEU A 71 -1.38 -2.07 11.86
C LEU A 71 -2.52 -2.14 10.84
N THR A 72 -2.79 -3.31 10.27
CA THR A 72 -3.94 -3.54 9.39
C THR A 72 -5.25 -3.31 10.13
N ALA A 73 -5.42 -3.90 11.31
CA ALA A 73 -6.62 -3.72 12.14
C ALA A 73 -6.80 -2.26 12.57
N THR A 74 -5.71 -1.62 13.00
CA THR A 74 -5.72 -0.21 13.39
C THR A 74 -6.09 0.69 12.20
N GLY A 75 -5.49 0.46 11.03
CA GLY A 75 -5.78 1.23 9.83
C GLY A 75 -7.21 1.05 9.33
N ALA A 76 -7.73 -0.17 9.37
CA ALA A 76 -9.12 -0.44 9.03
C ALA A 76 -10.10 0.25 9.99
N ALA A 77 -9.81 0.24 11.29
CA ALA A 77 -10.60 0.96 12.29
C ALA A 77 -10.54 2.48 12.08
N LEU A 78 -9.35 3.04 11.85
CA LEU A 78 -9.18 4.48 11.59
C LEU A 78 -9.98 4.95 10.37
N ARG A 79 -10.13 4.10 9.36
CA ARG A 79 -10.92 4.43 8.17
C ARG A 79 -12.41 4.58 8.49
N ILE A 80 -12.93 3.80 9.42
CA ILE A 80 -14.34 3.90 9.86
C ILE A 80 -14.58 5.27 10.50
N PHE A 81 -13.66 5.73 11.34
CA PHE A 81 -13.75 7.05 11.98
C PHE A 81 -13.45 8.21 11.03
N GLY A 82 -12.59 7.99 10.02
CA GLY A 82 -12.24 8.98 9.00
C GLY A 82 -13.31 9.21 7.92
N ALA A 83 -14.22 8.27 7.74
CA ALA A 83 -15.23 8.28 6.68
C ALA A 83 -16.28 9.41 6.78
N GLY A 84 -16.08 10.43 7.54
CA GLY A 84 -16.94 11.62 7.64
C GLY A 84 -16.19 12.89 8.01
N ALA A 85 -14.89 12.80 8.25
CA ALA A 85 -14.07 13.92 8.68
C ALA A 85 -13.37 14.59 7.49
N VAL A 86 -14.08 15.49 6.79
CA VAL A 86 -13.50 16.53 5.91
C VAL A 86 -12.35 16.08 5.00
N GLY A 87 -12.41 14.84 4.45
CA GLY A 87 -11.43 14.36 3.48
C GLY A 87 -10.04 13.97 4.05
N ILE A 88 -9.87 13.98 5.36
CA ILE A 88 -8.62 13.53 5.99
C ILE A 88 -8.75 12.04 6.31
N GLU A 89 -8.02 11.22 5.57
CA GLU A 89 -7.92 9.79 5.84
C GLU A 89 -6.61 9.45 6.57
N PRO A 90 -6.62 9.19 7.89
CA PRO A 90 -5.42 8.92 8.70
C PRO A 90 -4.66 7.66 8.24
N ILE A 91 -5.29 6.80 7.45
CA ILE A 91 -4.68 5.57 6.97
C ILE A 91 -3.44 5.82 6.11
N TRP A 92 -3.41 6.92 5.34
CA TRP A 92 -2.26 7.27 4.50
C TRP A 92 -1.01 7.51 5.33
N PHE A 93 -1.18 8.20 6.46
CA PHE A 93 -0.09 8.41 7.42
C PHE A 93 0.44 7.06 7.96
N LEU A 94 -0.46 6.15 8.33
CA LEU A 94 -0.10 4.83 8.83
C LEU A 94 0.67 4.00 7.78
N ILE A 95 0.20 4.00 6.53
CA ILE A 95 0.81 3.27 5.42
C ILE A 95 2.22 3.83 5.12
N ILE A 96 2.35 5.15 5.06
CA ILE A 96 3.63 5.83 4.80
C ILE A 96 4.62 5.55 5.93
N LEU A 97 4.21 5.69 7.20
CA LEU A 97 5.07 5.40 8.33
C LEU A 97 5.46 3.93 8.41
N GLY A 98 4.52 3.02 8.19
CA GLY A 98 4.77 1.58 8.17
C GLY A 98 5.78 1.20 7.09
N GLY A 99 5.61 1.72 5.88
CA GLY A 99 6.56 1.53 4.78
C GLY A 99 7.93 2.11 5.10
N ARG A 100 7.96 3.33 5.67
CA ARG A 100 9.21 4.02 6.03
C ARG A 100 9.99 3.31 7.14
N ALA A 101 9.31 2.82 8.16
CA ALA A 101 9.92 2.18 9.33
C ALA A 101 10.32 0.73 9.06
N LEU A 102 9.46 -0.06 8.41
CA LEU A 102 9.58 -1.51 8.26
C LEU A 102 10.00 -1.95 6.84
N GLY A 103 10.13 -0.99 5.94
CA GLY A 103 10.67 -1.21 4.59
C GLY A 103 9.60 -1.36 3.51
N LYS A 104 10.06 -1.29 2.25
CA LYS A 104 9.22 -1.19 1.06
C LYS A 104 8.23 -2.35 0.88
N ARG A 105 8.65 -3.58 1.20
CA ARG A 105 7.82 -4.76 1.09
C ARG A 105 6.69 -4.74 2.12
N PHE A 106 7.03 -4.41 3.36
CA PHE A 106 6.05 -4.28 4.44
C PHE A 106 5.02 -3.19 4.12
N GLY A 107 5.46 -2.02 3.64
CA GLY A 107 4.56 -0.94 3.24
C GLY A 107 3.61 -1.33 2.11
N PHE A 108 4.09 -2.10 1.13
CA PHE A 108 3.26 -2.64 0.06
C PHE A 108 2.14 -3.53 0.60
N LEU A 109 2.49 -4.50 1.46
CA LEU A 109 1.52 -5.41 2.07
C LEU A 109 0.55 -4.68 2.99
N LEU A 110 1.04 -3.71 3.76
CA LEU A 110 0.20 -2.90 4.64
C LEU A 110 -0.86 -2.14 3.84
N GLY A 111 -0.48 -1.53 2.71
CA GLY A 111 -1.42 -0.84 1.83
C GLY A 111 -2.52 -1.78 1.29
N LEU A 112 -2.15 -2.97 0.81
CA LEU A 112 -3.11 -3.97 0.34
C LEU A 112 -4.04 -4.42 1.48
N SER A 113 -3.47 -4.82 2.62
CA SER A 113 -4.21 -5.44 3.71
C SER A 113 -5.16 -4.47 4.44
N VAL A 114 -4.74 -3.22 4.66
CA VAL A 114 -5.58 -2.20 5.33
C VAL A 114 -6.84 -1.91 4.54
N LEU A 115 -6.72 -1.70 3.23
CA LEU A 115 -7.88 -1.39 2.40
C LEU A 115 -8.79 -2.60 2.23
N PHE A 116 -8.23 -3.79 2.08
CA PHE A 116 -9.01 -5.02 2.02
C PHE A 116 -9.78 -5.26 3.33
N ALA A 117 -9.10 -5.20 4.49
CA ALA A 117 -9.73 -5.37 5.79
C ALA A 117 -10.82 -4.31 6.05
N SER A 118 -10.55 -3.05 5.70
CA SER A 118 -11.53 -1.96 5.81
C SER A 118 -12.76 -2.23 4.94
N ALA A 119 -12.60 -2.71 3.71
CA ALA A 119 -13.72 -3.03 2.83
C ALA A 119 -14.60 -4.16 3.39
N LEU A 120 -13.99 -5.16 4.03
CA LEU A 120 -14.73 -6.23 4.72
C LEU A 120 -15.55 -5.69 5.91
N LEU A 121 -14.97 -4.77 6.69
CA LEU A 121 -15.62 -4.20 7.88
C LEU A 121 -16.75 -3.23 7.52
N THR A 122 -16.59 -2.47 6.44
CA THR A 122 -17.56 -1.43 6.04
C THR A 122 -18.57 -1.89 4.99
N GLY A 123 -18.41 -3.09 4.44
CA GLY A 123 -19.18 -3.55 3.29
C GLY A 123 -18.91 -2.75 2.01
N GLY A 124 -17.83 -1.96 2.00
CA GLY A 124 -17.44 -1.03 0.93
C GLY A 124 -16.71 -1.70 -0.24
N ALA A 125 -17.02 -2.95 -0.57
CA ALA A 125 -16.45 -3.64 -1.72
C ALA A 125 -17.12 -3.17 -3.01
N GLY A 126 -16.36 -2.49 -3.87
CA GLY A 126 -16.83 -2.00 -5.16
C GLY A 126 -15.75 -2.07 -6.24
N PRO A 127 -16.08 -1.72 -7.49
CA PRO A 127 -15.13 -1.77 -8.62
C PRO A 127 -13.84 -0.95 -8.40
N TRP A 128 -13.89 0.04 -7.55
CA TRP A 128 -12.77 0.92 -7.18
C TRP A 128 -11.79 0.29 -6.18
N LEU A 129 -12.21 -0.74 -5.42
CA LEU A 129 -11.43 -1.28 -4.31
C LEU A 129 -10.07 -1.82 -4.76
N ALA A 130 -10.03 -2.61 -5.84
CA ALA A 130 -8.78 -3.17 -6.36
C ALA A 130 -7.78 -2.08 -6.74
N PHE A 131 -8.26 -0.99 -7.36
CA PHE A 131 -7.44 0.16 -7.71
C PHE A 131 -6.92 0.89 -6.47
N GLN A 132 -7.77 1.13 -5.48
CA GLN A 132 -7.36 1.75 -4.22
C GLN A 132 -6.32 0.91 -3.48
N MET A 133 -6.50 -0.42 -3.43
CA MET A 133 -5.54 -1.34 -2.82
C MET A 133 -4.17 -1.24 -3.48
N MET A 134 -4.11 -1.23 -4.82
CA MET A 134 -2.86 -1.09 -5.55
C MET A 134 -2.21 0.29 -5.33
N ALA A 135 -2.99 1.38 -5.35
CA ALA A 135 -2.49 2.72 -5.09
C ALA A 135 -1.88 2.82 -3.67
N ALA A 136 -2.58 2.31 -2.66
CA ALA A 136 -2.09 2.27 -1.28
C ALA A 136 -0.82 1.42 -1.13
N ALA A 137 -0.76 0.28 -1.82
CA ALA A 137 0.42 -0.58 -1.87
C ALA A 137 1.64 0.16 -2.46
N TRP A 138 1.46 0.88 -3.56
CA TRP A 138 2.54 1.68 -4.18
C TRP A 138 3.00 2.83 -3.30
N ILE A 139 2.08 3.52 -2.60
CA ILE A 139 2.43 4.57 -1.64
C ILE A 139 3.28 3.98 -0.51
N GLY A 140 2.87 2.86 0.07
CA GLY A 140 3.62 2.17 1.12
C GLY A 140 4.98 1.67 0.64
N TRP A 141 5.04 1.09 -0.55
CA TRP A 141 6.28 0.66 -1.18
C TRP A 141 7.22 1.84 -1.46
N GLY A 142 6.70 2.92 -2.04
CA GLY A 142 7.44 4.14 -2.34
C GLY A 142 8.01 4.79 -1.09
N ALA A 143 7.21 4.90 -0.02
CA ALA A 143 7.66 5.40 1.27
C ALA A 143 8.84 4.58 1.83
N GLY A 144 8.79 3.25 1.72
CA GLY A 144 9.86 2.36 2.14
C GLY A 144 11.08 2.36 1.22
N ALA A 145 10.93 2.79 -0.03
CA ALA A 145 12.03 2.91 -1.00
C ALA A 145 12.84 4.21 -0.86
N LEU A 146 12.30 5.23 -0.19
CA LEU A 146 13.00 6.50 0.03
C LEU A 146 14.28 6.30 0.85
N PRO A 147 15.37 7.03 0.55
CA PRO A 147 16.63 6.93 1.29
C PRO A 147 16.43 7.28 2.78
N LYS A 148 17.10 6.55 3.65
CA LYS A 148 17.06 6.82 5.10
C LYS A 148 17.87 8.07 5.42
N PHE A 149 17.30 8.99 6.19
CA PHE A 149 17.96 10.24 6.62
C PHE A 149 19.07 10.04 7.69
N GLU A 150 19.67 8.88 7.78
CA GLU A 150 20.58 8.49 8.86
C GLU A 150 21.92 9.27 8.85
N LYS A 151 22.31 9.84 7.72
CA LYS A 151 23.59 10.58 7.62
C LYS A 151 23.61 11.96 8.28
N GLN A 152 22.50 12.67 8.36
CA GLN A 152 22.50 14.04 8.91
C GLN A 152 22.55 14.11 10.44
N ARG A 153 22.04 13.13 11.16
CA ARG A 153 22.09 13.13 12.64
C ARG A 153 23.48 12.96 13.21
N VAL A 154 24.34 12.21 12.52
CA VAL A 154 25.71 11.95 12.99
C VAL A 154 26.60 13.19 12.83
N GLU A 155 26.38 13.99 11.79
CA GLU A 155 27.16 15.22 11.55
C GLU A 155 26.79 16.35 12.52
N ILE A 156 25.50 16.54 12.82
CA ILE A 156 25.04 17.55 13.79
C ILE A 156 25.57 17.21 15.19
N GLY A 157 25.54 15.93 15.60
CA GLY A 157 26.11 15.51 16.89
C GLY A 157 27.63 15.69 16.98
N ARG A 158 28.37 15.45 15.89
CA ARG A 158 29.82 15.65 15.84
C ARG A 158 30.23 17.13 15.82
N ALA A 159 29.47 17.97 15.10
CA ALA A 159 29.70 19.40 15.09
C ALA A 159 29.51 20.04 16.48
N SER A 160 28.44 19.66 17.18
CA SER A 160 28.14 20.15 18.54
C SER A 160 29.15 19.70 19.59
N CYS A 161 29.82 18.54 19.43
CA CYS A 161 30.86 18.10 20.33
C CYS A 161 32.24 18.81 20.07
N ARG A 162 32.47 19.31 18.86
CA ARG A 162 33.74 19.95 18.48
C ARG A 162 33.85 21.40 18.95
N GLU A 163 32.73 22.07 19.20
CA GLU A 163 32.69 23.46 19.67
C GLU A 163 32.82 23.61 21.21
N ARG A 164 32.95 22.50 21.96
CA ARG A 164 33.05 22.52 23.43
C ARG A 164 34.42 22.17 23.98
N VAL A 165 35.49 22.26 23.19
CA VAL A 165 36.87 22.07 23.68
C VAL A 165 37.66 23.36 23.54
#